data_17b224368165b526f446579bddf5aa68
#
_entry.id   17b224368165b526f446579bddf5aa68
#
_cell.length_a   1.000
_cell.length_b   1.000
_cell.length_c   1.000
_cell.angle_alpha   90.00
_cell.angle_beta   90.00
_cell.angle_gamma   90.00
#
_symmetry.space_group_name_H-M   'P 1'
#
loop_
_entity.id
_entity.type
_entity.pdbx_description
1 polymer ?
#
loop_
_entity_poly.entity_id
_entity_poly.type
_entity_poly.pdbx_seq_one_letter_code
_entity_poly.pdbx_strand_id
1 'polypeptide(L)'
;MHPPQQHKFGFKAWIPTIGLAFAAFVFNTSEFLPVGLLPNIAESIQESVSKTGLIITVYAWVVSLLSLPLTILTAKLERRRLLLWLIVIFALSHFVVLWADTFEKLMGARICVAVTHSIFWSIMTPLAARVAPFGKQAFGLAAVMGGSIVATVLGVPIGTHLGQQVGW
;
A
#
# COMPACT_ATOMS: atom_id res chain seq x y z
N MET A 1 -17.19 18.04 39.67
CA MET A 1 -16.77 17.55 38.33
C MET A 1 -15.25 17.41 38.34
N HIS A 2 -14.71 16.17 38.37
CA HIS A 2 -13.26 15.98 38.25
C HIS A 2 -12.88 16.18 36.79
N PRO A 3 -11.82 16.94 36.48
CA PRO A 3 -11.33 17.06 35.11
C PRO A 3 -10.88 15.69 34.62
N PRO A 4 -11.13 15.35 33.34
CA PRO A 4 -10.71 14.07 32.79
C PRO A 4 -9.19 13.96 32.93
N GLN A 5 -8.72 12.89 33.57
CA GLN A 5 -7.28 12.60 33.66
C GLN A 5 -6.72 12.44 32.21
N GLN A 6 -5.92 13.39 31.82
CA GLN A 6 -5.15 13.28 30.57
C GLN A 6 -4.08 12.20 30.76
N HIS A 7 -4.41 10.97 30.37
CA HIS A 7 -3.42 9.90 30.24
C HIS A 7 -2.36 10.35 29.21
N LYS A 8 -1.19 10.74 29.69
CA LYS A 8 -0.02 10.95 28.83
C LYS A 8 0.44 9.58 28.32
N PHE A 9 0.04 9.24 27.11
CA PHE A 9 0.53 8.02 26.48
C PHE A 9 2.02 8.18 26.13
N GLY A 10 2.86 7.28 26.62
CA GLY A 10 4.27 7.24 26.25
C GLY A 10 4.45 6.90 24.74
N PHE A 11 5.58 7.27 24.16
CA PHE A 11 5.90 7.02 22.74
C PHE A 11 5.64 5.57 22.31
N LYS A 12 5.90 4.60 23.17
CA LYS A 12 5.66 3.16 22.91
C LYS A 12 4.21 2.85 22.51
N ALA A 13 3.24 3.59 23.01
CA ALA A 13 1.83 3.39 22.68
C ALA A 13 1.50 3.79 21.22
N TRP A 14 2.33 4.63 20.59
CA TRP A 14 2.15 5.08 19.22
C TRP A 14 2.88 4.24 18.17
N ILE A 15 3.82 3.37 18.58
CA ILE A 15 4.61 2.54 17.66
C ILE A 15 3.72 1.77 16.67
N PRO A 16 2.63 1.09 17.09
CA PRO A 16 1.77 0.39 16.14
C PRO A 16 1.10 1.31 15.12
N THR A 17 0.66 2.50 15.56
CA THR A 17 0.04 3.51 14.69
C THR A 17 1.05 4.05 13.67
N ILE A 18 2.28 4.34 14.10
CA ILE A 18 3.37 4.80 13.23
C ILE A 18 3.73 3.71 12.22
N GLY A 19 3.84 2.46 12.66
CA GLY A 19 4.08 1.32 11.76
C GLY A 19 3.00 1.17 10.69
N LEU A 20 1.73 1.37 11.07
CA LEU A 20 0.61 1.34 10.14
C LEU A 20 0.63 2.51 9.14
N ALA A 21 0.96 3.72 9.61
CA ALA A 21 1.11 4.89 8.75
C ALA A 21 2.25 4.71 7.75
N PHE A 22 3.36 4.10 8.19
CA PHE A 22 4.48 3.76 7.31
C PHE A 22 4.09 2.68 6.28
N ALA A 23 3.34 1.65 6.70
CA ALA A 23 2.82 0.65 5.77
C ALA A 23 1.90 1.30 4.72
N ALA A 24 1.01 2.20 5.12
CA ALA A 24 0.15 2.95 4.20
C ALA A 24 0.97 3.80 3.22
N PHE A 25 2.05 4.43 3.69
CA PHE A 25 3.00 5.16 2.83
C PHE A 25 3.61 4.24 1.78
N VAL A 26 4.14 3.08 2.16
CA VAL A 26 4.79 2.13 1.24
C VAL A 26 3.80 1.58 0.23
N PHE A 27 2.63 1.11 0.67
CA PHE A 27 1.60 0.57 -0.22
C PHE A 27 1.12 1.61 -1.23
N ASN A 28 0.85 2.83 -0.78
CA ASN A 28 0.37 3.90 -1.65
C ASN A 28 1.45 4.38 -2.65
N THR A 29 2.71 4.47 -2.21
CA THR A 29 3.84 4.78 -3.12
C THR A 29 3.93 3.72 -4.22
N SER A 30 3.89 2.44 -3.87
CA SER A 30 3.94 1.33 -4.83
C SER A 30 2.76 1.32 -5.82
N GLU A 31 1.59 1.76 -5.39
CA GLU A 31 0.41 1.86 -6.25
C GLU A 31 0.61 2.88 -7.36
N PHE A 32 1.06 4.08 -7.00
CA PHE A 32 1.11 5.22 -7.91
C PHE A 32 2.46 5.41 -8.62
N LEU A 33 3.54 4.82 -8.12
CA LEU A 33 4.87 4.92 -8.72
C LEU A 33 4.91 4.53 -10.20
N PRO A 34 4.25 3.43 -10.66
CA PRO A 34 4.24 3.05 -12.07
C PRO A 34 3.61 4.09 -12.99
N VAL A 35 2.72 4.97 -12.48
CA VAL A 35 2.14 6.06 -13.27
C VAL A 35 3.23 7.07 -13.68
N GLY A 36 4.11 7.43 -12.74
CA GLY A 36 5.21 8.34 -12.99
C GLY A 36 6.33 7.74 -13.86
N LEU A 37 6.48 6.41 -13.85
CA LEU A 37 7.51 5.68 -14.59
C LEU A 37 6.97 5.00 -15.86
N LEU A 38 5.72 5.25 -16.23
CA LEU A 38 5.07 4.53 -17.32
C LEU A 38 5.84 4.55 -18.66
N PRO A 39 6.41 5.68 -19.12
CA PRO A 39 7.22 5.70 -20.33
C PRO A 39 8.49 4.85 -20.20
N ASN A 40 9.19 4.92 -19.07
CA ASN A 40 10.41 4.13 -18.82
C ASN A 40 10.12 2.63 -18.78
N ILE A 41 9.01 2.24 -18.15
CA ILE A 41 8.54 0.85 -18.11
C ILE A 41 8.24 0.36 -19.55
N ALA A 42 7.47 1.15 -20.31
CA ALA A 42 7.10 0.81 -21.69
C ALA A 42 8.33 0.59 -22.59
N GLU A 43 9.32 1.48 -22.48
CA GLU A 43 10.57 1.37 -23.22
C GLU A 43 11.34 0.10 -22.85
N SER A 44 11.45 -0.22 -21.55
CA SER A 44 12.23 -1.37 -21.08
C SER A 44 11.64 -2.73 -21.47
N ILE A 45 10.31 -2.83 -21.62
CA ILE A 45 9.62 -4.05 -22.08
C ILE A 45 9.29 -4.00 -23.58
N GLN A 46 9.79 -2.98 -24.30
CA GLN A 46 9.59 -2.78 -25.74
C GLN A 46 8.12 -2.75 -26.17
N GLU A 47 7.28 -2.09 -25.38
CA GLU A 47 5.86 -1.96 -25.64
C GLU A 47 5.43 -0.50 -25.77
N SER A 48 4.25 -0.26 -26.34
CA SER A 48 3.68 1.09 -26.37
C SER A 48 3.26 1.54 -24.97
N VAL A 49 3.36 2.84 -24.69
CA VAL A 49 2.88 3.46 -23.44
C VAL A 49 1.40 3.14 -23.21
N SER A 50 0.60 3.13 -24.28
CA SER A 50 -0.84 2.80 -24.19
C SER A 50 -1.07 1.35 -23.74
N LYS A 51 -0.34 0.37 -24.30
CA LYS A 51 -0.44 -1.03 -23.87
C LYS A 51 0.06 -1.20 -22.45
N THR A 52 1.19 -0.60 -22.10
CA THR A 52 1.74 -0.63 -20.74
C THR A 52 0.78 0.00 -19.72
N GLY A 53 0.03 1.04 -20.10
CA GLY A 53 -1.01 1.64 -19.29
C GLY A 53 -2.13 0.68 -18.86
N LEU A 54 -2.37 -0.41 -19.62
CA LEU A 54 -3.32 -1.46 -19.23
C LEU A 54 -2.94 -2.14 -17.91
N ILE A 55 -1.66 -2.16 -17.55
CA ILE A 55 -1.19 -2.72 -16.28
C ILE A 55 -1.79 -1.93 -15.11
N ILE A 56 -1.86 -0.61 -15.21
CA ILE A 56 -2.47 0.27 -14.20
C ILE A 56 -4.00 0.04 -14.17
N THR A 57 -4.62 -0.06 -15.34
CA THR A 57 -6.07 -0.28 -15.45
C THR A 57 -6.48 -1.63 -14.85
N VAL A 58 -5.79 -2.71 -15.23
CA VAL A 58 -6.06 -4.06 -14.69
C VAL A 58 -5.82 -4.10 -13.18
N TYR A 59 -4.74 -3.45 -12.71
CA TYR A 59 -4.49 -3.31 -11.27
C TYR A 59 -5.67 -2.69 -10.53
N ALA A 60 -6.20 -1.57 -11.02
CA ALA A 60 -7.34 -0.89 -10.42
C ALA A 60 -8.61 -1.77 -10.43
N TRP A 61 -8.85 -2.50 -11.52
CA TRP A 61 -9.96 -3.46 -11.60
C TRP A 61 -9.82 -4.60 -10.59
N VAL A 62 -8.64 -5.20 -10.47
CA VAL A 62 -8.38 -6.27 -9.50
C VAL A 62 -8.60 -5.77 -8.08
N VAL A 63 -8.07 -4.60 -7.72
CA VAL A 63 -8.28 -4.00 -6.39
C VAL A 63 -9.78 -3.79 -6.14
N SER A 64 -10.51 -3.20 -7.06
CA SER A 64 -11.94 -2.89 -6.90
C SER A 64 -12.79 -4.13 -6.77
N LEU A 65 -12.60 -5.12 -7.65
CA LEU A 65 -13.42 -6.33 -7.70
C LEU A 65 -13.13 -7.28 -6.53
N LEU A 66 -11.86 -7.38 -6.11
CA LEU A 66 -11.45 -8.33 -5.07
C LEU A 66 -11.53 -7.76 -3.65
N SER A 67 -11.63 -6.45 -3.48
CA SER A 67 -11.66 -5.80 -2.16
C SER A 67 -12.74 -6.39 -1.25
N LEU A 68 -13.99 -6.44 -1.70
CA LEU A 68 -15.10 -6.96 -0.91
C LEU A 68 -15.04 -8.49 -0.71
N PRO A 69 -14.88 -9.33 -1.76
CA PRO A 69 -14.78 -10.78 -1.59
C PRO A 69 -13.65 -11.20 -0.66
N LEU A 70 -12.45 -10.64 -0.85
CA LEU A 70 -11.29 -11.00 -0.03
C LEU A 70 -11.42 -10.50 1.42
N THR A 71 -12.08 -9.36 1.64
CA THR A 71 -12.39 -8.88 2.99
C THR A 71 -13.31 -9.88 3.72
N ILE A 72 -14.31 -10.40 3.05
CA ILE A 72 -15.24 -11.39 3.62
C ILE A 72 -14.50 -12.70 3.90
N LEU A 73 -13.70 -13.21 2.95
CA LEU A 73 -12.94 -14.44 3.11
C LEU A 73 -11.92 -14.37 4.25
N THR A 74 -11.31 -13.20 4.45
CA THR A 74 -10.30 -12.97 5.50
C THR A 74 -10.90 -12.48 6.82
N ALA A 75 -12.22 -12.29 6.91
CA ALA A 75 -12.91 -11.71 8.07
C ALA A 75 -12.63 -12.46 9.40
N LYS A 76 -12.46 -13.78 9.33
CA LYS A 76 -12.20 -14.65 10.49
C LYS A 76 -10.73 -14.72 10.87
N LEU A 77 -9.83 -14.19 10.06
CA LEU A 77 -8.39 -14.22 10.33
C LEU A 77 -8.00 -13.16 11.37
N GLU A 78 -7.02 -13.49 12.19
CA GLU A 78 -6.46 -12.55 13.15
C GLU A 78 -5.73 -11.42 12.39
N ARG A 79 -6.15 -10.16 12.65
CA ARG A 79 -5.75 -8.99 11.85
C ARG A 79 -4.24 -8.74 11.83
N ARG A 80 -3.55 -9.00 12.94
CA ARG A 80 -2.09 -8.84 13.01
C ARG A 80 -1.39 -9.86 12.10
N ARG A 81 -1.80 -11.12 12.15
CA ARG A 81 -1.23 -12.18 11.30
C ARG A 81 -1.53 -11.91 9.83
N LEU A 82 -2.78 -11.52 9.53
CA LEU A 82 -3.16 -11.14 8.17
C LEU A 82 -2.29 -10.02 7.63
N LEU A 83 -2.11 -8.92 8.39
CA LEU A 83 -1.25 -7.81 7.99
C LEU A 83 0.19 -8.25 7.73
N LEU A 84 0.78 -9.08 8.60
CA LEU A 84 2.13 -9.59 8.40
C LEU A 84 2.24 -10.41 7.11
N TRP A 85 1.29 -11.31 6.84
CA TRP A 85 1.25 -12.07 5.60
C TRP A 85 1.10 -11.17 4.38
N LEU A 86 0.25 -10.15 4.44
CA LEU A 86 0.10 -9.18 3.36
C LEU A 86 1.40 -8.45 3.05
N ILE A 87 2.13 -8.00 4.08
CA ILE A 87 3.44 -7.34 3.91
C ILE A 87 4.46 -8.30 3.27
N VAL A 88 4.50 -9.56 3.71
CA VAL A 88 5.42 -10.56 3.15
C VAL A 88 5.07 -10.85 1.69
N ILE A 89 3.80 -11.12 1.37
CA ILE A 89 3.38 -11.41 -0.02
C ILE A 89 3.60 -10.17 -0.90
N PHE A 90 3.30 -8.98 -0.39
CA PHE A 90 3.56 -7.72 -1.08
C PHE A 90 5.04 -7.56 -1.42
N ALA A 91 5.94 -7.79 -0.46
CA ALA A 91 7.39 -7.73 -0.68
C ALA A 91 7.85 -8.78 -1.72
N LEU A 92 7.38 -10.03 -1.58
CA LEU A 92 7.69 -11.08 -2.55
C LEU A 92 7.19 -10.77 -3.95
N SER A 93 5.99 -10.19 -4.08
CA SER A 93 5.44 -9.76 -5.37
C SER A 93 6.32 -8.69 -6.03
N HIS A 94 6.90 -7.78 -5.26
CA HIS A 94 7.84 -6.79 -5.79
C HIS A 94 9.17 -7.40 -6.22
N PHE A 95 9.65 -8.45 -5.54
CA PHE A 95 10.81 -9.20 -6.03
C PHE A 95 10.53 -9.85 -7.39
N VAL A 96 9.31 -10.36 -7.63
CA VAL A 96 8.93 -10.91 -8.94
C VAL A 96 8.96 -9.85 -10.03
N VAL A 97 8.61 -8.60 -9.72
CA VAL A 97 8.70 -7.46 -10.66
C VAL A 97 10.12 -7.28 -11.19
N LEU A 98 11.16 -7.53 -10.38
CA LEU A 98 12.57 -7.37 -10.81
C LEU A 98 12.97 -8.29 -11.98
N TRP A 99 12.26 -9.39 -12.20
CA TRP A 99 12.49 -10.31 -13.32
C TRP A 99 11.42 -10.19 -14.41
N ALA A 100 10.60 -9.16 -14.36
CA ALA A 100 9.53 -8.94 -15.33
C ALA A 100 10.06 -8.19 -16.56
N ASP A 101 10.62 -8.95 -17.51
CA ASP A 101 11.18 -8.48 -18.77
C ASP A 101 10.16 -8.43 -19.93
N THR A 102 8.92 -8.89 -19.69
CA THR A 102 7.82 -8.86 -20.66
C THR A 102 6.55 -8.29 -20.05
N PHE A 103 5.65 -7.82 -20.91
CA PHE A 103 4.35 -7.29 -20.49
C PHE A 103 3.57 -8.30 -19.64
N GLU A 104 3.53 -9.58 -20.03
CA GLU A 104 2.76 -10.63 -19.35
C GLU A 104 3.31 -10.91 -17.96
N LYS A 105 4.64 -10.98 -17.80
CA LYS A 105 5.29 -11.19 -16.50
C LYS A 105 5.02 -10.00 -15.57
N LEU A 106 5.16 -8.78 -16.11
CA LEU A 106 4.90 -7.57 -15.34
C LEU A 106 3.42 -7.49 -14.94
N MET A 107 2.50 -7.78 -15.85
CA MET A 107 1.06 -7.84 -15.57
C MET A 107 0.76 -8.84 -14.46
N GLY A 108 1.30 -10.06 -14.55
CA GLY A 108 1.11 -11.10 -13.52
C GLY A 108 1.62 -10.66 -12.15
N ALA A 109 2.83 -10.09 -12.08
CA ALA A 109 3.40 -9.57 -10.84
C ALA A 109 2.53 -8.45 -10.25
N ARG A 110 2.05 -7.52 -11.07
CA ARG A 110 1.18 -6.42 -10.64
C ARG A 110 -0.20 -6.91 -10.15
N ILE A 111 -0.74 -7.97 -10.74
CA ILE A 111 -1.97 -8.61 -10.23
C ILE A 111 -1.74 -9.17 -8.82
N CYS A 112 -0.62 -9.83 -8.55
CA CYS A 112 -0.29 -10.30 -7.21
C CYS A 112 -0.19 -9.14 -6.20
N VAL A 113 0.44 -8.02 -6.58
CA VAL A 113 0.49 -6.81 -5.76
C VAL A 113 -0.93 -6.27 -5.51
N ALA A 114 -1.79 -6.23 -6.54
CA ALA A 114 -3.16 -5.72 -6.44
C ALA A 114 -4.03 -6.55 -5.47
N VAL A 115 -3.85 -7.87 -5.45
CA VAL A 115 -4.55 -8.75 -4.50
C VAL A 115 -4.20 -8.41 -3.04
N THR A 116 -2.91 -8.24 -2.73
CA THR A 116 -2.49 -7.84 -1.38
C THR A 116 -2.98 -6.44 -1.02
N HIS A 117 -2.99 -5.53 -1.98
CA HIS A 117 -3.43 -4.15 -1.84
C HIS A 117 -4.93 -4.06 -1.53
N SER A 118 -5.75 -4.86 -2.20
CA SER A 118 -7.21 -4.90 -1.99
C SER A 118 -7.58 -5.28 -0.56
N ILE A 119 -6.89 -6.28 0.04
CA ILE A 119 -7.10 -6.67 1.42
C ILE A 119 -6.54 -5.61 2.38
N PHE A 120 -5.34 -5.09 2.10
CA PHE A 120 -4.68 -4.11 2.95
C PHE A 120 -5.58 -2.91 3.23
N TRP A 121 -6.11 -2.24 2.19
CA TRP A 121 -6.98 -1.08 2.36
C TRP A 121 -8.30 -1.42 3.05
N SER A 122 -8.84 -2.61 2.81
CA SER A 122 -10.08 -3.05 3.46
C SER A 122 -9.96 -3.21 4.97
N ILE A 123 -8.77 -3.62 5.47
CA ILE A 123 -8.54 -3.82 6.91
C ILE A 123 -7.90 -2.61 7.59
N MET A 124 -7.36 -1.66 6.84
CA MET A 124 -6.55 -0.57 7.35
C MET A 124 -7.32 0.36 8.30
N THR A 125 -8.50 0.81 7.89
CA THR A 125 -9.33 1.73 8.67
C THR A 125 -9.70 1.16 10.05
N PRO A 126 -10.31 -0.04 10.15
CA PRO A 126 -10.63 -0.62 11.45
C PRO A 126 -9.38 -0.94 12.28
N LEU A 127 -8.27 -1.30 11.63
CA LEU A 127 -7.03 -1.59 12.33
C LEU A 127 -6.38 -0.32 12.87
N ALA A 128 -6.37 0.79 12.12
CA ALA A 128 -5.87 2.09 12.57
C ALA A 128 -6.58 2.58 13.84
N ALA A 129 -7.91 2.45 13.87
CA ALA A 129 -8.69 2.80 15.05
C ALA A 129 -8.38 1.89 16.25
N ARG A 130 -8.13 0.60 16.02
CA ARG A 130 -7.88 -0.40 17.06
C ARG A 130 -6.49 -0.29 17.69
N VAL A 131 -5.46 0.06 16.93
CA VAL A 131 -4.08 0.16 17.43
C VAL A 131 -3.75 1.53 18.02
N ALA A 132 -4.59 2.53 17.79
CA ALA A 132 -4.43 3.85 18.38
C ALA A 132 -4.59 3.79 19.89
N PRO A 133 -3.88 4.63 20.67
CA PRO A 133 -4.09 4.76 22.09
C PRO A 133 -5.55 5.09 22.44
N PHE A 134 -5.99 4.65 23.61
CA PHE A 134 -7.37 4.84 24.06
C PHE A 134 -7.82 6.31 23.97
N GLY A 135 -8.98 6.57 23.37
CA GLY A 135 -9.50 7.93 23.14
C GLY A 135 -8.80 8.69 22.00
N LYS A 136 -7.87 8.07 21.25
CA LYS A 136 -7.11 8.70 20.15
C LYS A 136 -7.35 8.03 18.78
N GLN A 137 -8.49 7.33 18.62
CA GLN A 137 -8.81 6.59 17.39
C GLN A 137 -8.82 7.48 16.15
N ALA A 138 -9.36 8.70 16.27
CA ALA A 138 -9.37 9.67 15.17
C ALA A 138 -7.92 10.07 14.75
N PHE A 139 -7.02 10.24 15.72
CA PHE A 139 -5.60 10.49 15.43
C PHE A 139 -4.92 9.29 14.78
N GLY A 140 -5.26 8.06 15.20
CA GLY A 140 -4.76 6.85 14.57
C GLY A 140 -5.14 6.78 13.08
N LEU A 141 -6.39 7.05 12.78
CA LEU A 141 -6.88 7.09 11.39
C LEU A 141 -6.22 8.24 10.61
N ALA A 142 -6.14 9.44 11.20
CA ALA A 142 -5.48 10.60 10.58
C ALA A 142 -3.99 10.32 10.29
N ALA A 143 -3.27 9.62 11.16
CA ALA A 143 -1.87 9.25 10.94
C ALA A 143 -1.71 8.33 9.72
N VAL A 144 -2.57 7.32 9.58
CA VAL A 144 -2.56 6.39 8.45
C VAL A 144 -2.90 7.11 7.14
N MET A 145 -3.94 7.95 7.14
CA MET A 145 -4.30 8.78 5.98
C MET A 145 -3.18 9.77 5.64
N GLY A 146 -2.52 10.33 6.66
CA GLY A 146 -1.35 11.19 6.50
C GLY A 146 -0.19 10.46 5.82
N GLY A 147 0.08 9.20 6.19
CA GLY A 147 1.06 8.35 5.51
C GLY A 147 0.76 8.19 4.02
N SER A 148 -0.50 7.98 3.68
CA SER A 148 -0.96 7.88 2.28
C SER A 148 -0.79 9.20 1.51
N ILE A 149 -1.11 10.35 2.14
CA ILE A 149 -0.92 11.67 1.54
C ILE A 149 0.57 11.95 1.30
N VAL A 150 1.42 11.67 2.30
CA VAL A 150 2.88 11.84 2.18
C VAL A 150 3.44 10.96 1.07
N ALA A 151 2.92 9.74 0.89
CA ALA A 151 3.28 8.87 -0.23
C ALA A 151 3.01 9.54 -1.59
N THR A 152 1.83 10.11 -1.76
CA THR A 152 1.46 10.77 -3.03
C THR A 152 2.27 12.03 -3.28
N VAL A 153 2.51 12.85 -2.23
CA VAL A 153 3.17 14.16 -2.37
C VAL A 153 4.70 14.04 -2.44
N LEU A 154 5.29 13.11 -1.71
CA LEU A 154 6.75 12.93 -1.63
C LEU A 154 7.21 11.58 -2.18
N GLY A 155 6.56 10.48 -1.80
CA GLY A 155 7.00 9.14 -2.16
C GLY A 155 6.99 8.90 -3.66
N VAL A 156 5.91 9.27 -4.34
CA VAL A 156 5.78 9.08 -5.79
C VAL A 156 6.76 9.98 -6.56
N PRO A 157 6.87 11.30 -6.34
CA PRO A 157 7.84 12.13 -7.06
C PRO A 157 9.28 11.71 -6.81
N ILE A 158 9.67 11.42 -5.57
CA ILE A 158 11.03 10.96 -5.24
C ILE A 158 11.31 9.61 -5.90
N GLY A 159 10.38 8.67 -5.79
CA GLY A 159 10.53 7.35 -6.41
C GLY A 159 10.59 7.43 -7.93
N THR A 160 9.78 8.28 -8.56
CA THR A 160 9.83 8.52 -10.01
C THR A 160 11.19 9.11 -10.43
N HIS A 161 11.67 10.11 -9.72
CA HIS A 161 12.97 10.72 -9.99
C HIS A 161 14.11 9.70 -9.87
N LEU A 162 14.13 8.91 -8.80
CA LEU A 162 15.13 7.86 -8.62
C LEU A 162 15.01 6.77 -9.70
N GLY A 163 13.80 6.32 -10.02
CA GLY A 163 13.58 5.30 -11.04
C GLY A 163 13.99 5.75 -12.45
N GLN A 164 13.90 7.05 -12.74
CA GLN A 164 14.40 7.62 -14.00
C GLN A 164 15.92 7.68 -14.08
N GLN A 165 16.61 7.75 -12.94
CA GLN A 165 18.08 7.85 -12.92
C GLN A 165 18.78 6.48 -12.84
N VAL A 166 18.23 5.55 -12.05
CA VAL A 166 18.91 4.28 -11.76
C VAL A 166 18.19 3.07 -12.35
N GLY A 167 17.06 3.27 -13.01
CA GLY A 167 16.15 2.23 -13.48
C GLY A 167 15.00 1.97 -12.50
N TRP A 168 13.91 1.44 -13.04
CA TRP A 168 12.68 1.16 -12.27
C TRP A 168 12.64 -0.27 -11.75
#